data_c7d4211204778c49ac2b9e7add10885d
#
_entry.id   c7d4211204778c49ac2b9e7add10885d
#
_cell.length_a   1.000
_cell.length_b   1.000
_cell.length_c   1.000
_cell.angle_alpha   90.00
_cell.angle_beta   90.00
_cell.angle_gamma   90.00
#
_symmetry.space_group_name_H-M   'P 1'
#
loop_
_entity.id
_entity.type
_entity.pdbx_description
1 polymer ?
#
loop_
_entity_poly.entity_id
_entity_poly.type
_entity_poly.pdbx_seq_one_letter_code
_entity_poly.pdbx_strand_id
1 'polypeptide(L)'
;YIADIDRIMACKKDGEEVWAKDISDTLLKIDVQGPLAFKLLKEVYGENVLKNRYNPEKNMNFFTFNQFERNGQHYYLSRTGYTNRWGWELYIPVAVAEEDAKIIISKALDFGGLLVGLGGRDENRISAGPFGLPLMGQEYDPYHTPVNAPLFETAVDMNKEYFVGKEGLVKEIAEGVQKRLYIFVSEGIVTNRGIYKEGK
;
A
#
# COMPACT_ATOMS: atom_id res chain seq x y z
N TYR A 1 8.18 8.32 -10.21
CA TYR A 1 7.08 9.27 -9.94
C TYR A 1 6.67 10.05 -11.19
N ILE A 2 7.59 10.71 -11.88
CA ILE A 2 7.28 11.46 -13.13
C ILE A 2 6.71 10.51 -14.18
N ALA A 3 7.33 9.35 -14.38
CA ALA A 3 6.84 8.35 -15.34
C ALA A 3 5.42 7.83 -15.03
N ASP A 4 5.03 7.77 -13.77
CA ASP A 4 3.68 7.33 -13.36
C ASP A 4 2.65 8.40 -13.70
N ILE A 5 2.95 9.68 -13.44
CA ILE A 5 2.07 10.80 -13.79
C ILE A 5 1.91 10.90 -15.31
N ASP A 6 3.01 10.81 -16.06
CA ASP A 6 2.98 10.85 -17.51
C ASP A 6 2.13 9.70 -18.07
N ARG A 7 2.25 8.50 -17.51
CA ARG A 7 1.45 7.34 -17.90
C ARG A 7 -0.04 7.53 -17.60
N ILE A 8 -0.38 8.05 -16.42
CA ILE A 8 -1.75 8.37 -16.04
C ILE A 8 -2.34 9.41 -17.00
N MET A 9 -1.59 10.49 -17.26
CA MET A 9 -2.04 11.55 -18.13
C MET A 9 -2.14 11.13 -19.61
N ALA A 10 -1.31 10.18 -20.04
CA ALA A 10 -1.42 9.58 -21.38
C ALA A 10 -2.72 8.77 -21.59
N CYS A 11 -3.39 8.35 -20.52
CA CYS A 11 -4.69 7.69 -20.60
C CYS A 11 -5.88 8.66 -20.68
N LYS A 12 -5.64 9.96 -20.52
CA LYS A 12 -6.66 10.99 -20.60
C LYS A 12 -7.22 11.07 -22.02
N LYS A 13 -8.53 11.13 -22.14
CA LYS A 13 -9.23 11.31 -23.42
C LYS A 13 -9.52 12.78 -23.69
N ASP A 14 -9.68 13.11 -24.96
CA ASP A 14 -10.06 14.46 -25.38
C ASP A 14 -11.39 14.87 -24.73
N GLY A 15 -11.43 16.08 -24.19
CA GLY A 15 -12.59 16.63 -23.50
C GLY A 15 -12.73 16.25 -22.03
N GLU A 16 -11.87 15.40 -21.47
CA GLU A 16 -11.87 15.10 -20.04
C GLU A 16 -11.16 16.21 -19.23
N GLU A 17 -11.81 16.72 -18.20
CA GLU A 17 -11.20 17.67 -17.23
C GLU A 17 -10.51 16.90 -16.10
N VAL A 18 -9.43 16.22 -16.43
CA VAL A 18 -8.62 15.42 -15.47
C VAL A 18 -7.19 15.94 -15.47
N TRP A 19 -6.60 15.97 -14.29
CA TRP A 19 -5.20 16.31 -14.09
C TRP A 19 -4.60 15.47 -12.96
N ALA A 20 -3.29 15.27 -13.00
CA ALA A 20 -2.51 14.64 -11.93
C ALA A 20 -1.31 15.53 -11.58
N LYS A 21 -0.95 15.54 -10.28
CA LYS A 21 0.17 16.32 -9.76
C LYS A 21 0.87 15.51 -8.68
N ASP A 22 2.19 15.52 -8.70
CA ASP A 22 2.99 15.04 -7.57
C ASP A 22 2.98 16.07 -6.44
N ILE A 23 2.55 15.63 -5.26
CA ILE A 23 2.54 16.43 -4.02
C ILE A 23 3.40 15.78 -2.92
N SER A 24 4.27 14.84 -3.29
CA SER A 24 5.09 14.07 -2.32
C SER A 24 5.91 14.96 -1.40
N ASP A 25 6.49 16.05 -1.92
CA ASP A 25 7.30 16.97 -1.13
C ASP A 25 6.50 17.83 -0.14
N THR A 26 5.17 17.79 -0.22
CA THR A 26 4.29 18.56 0.67
C THR A 26 3.73 17.76 1.84
N LEU A 27 3.93 16.45 1.83
CA LEU A 27 3.35 15.51 2.78
C LEU A 27 4.41 14.58 3.37
N LEU A 28 4.29 14.30 4.66
CA LEU A 28 4.94 13.17 5.34
C LEU A 28 3.93 12.03 5.46
N LYS A 29 4.30 10.82 5.07
CA LYS A 29 3.49 9.63 5.29
C LYS A 29 3.98 8.86 6.52
N ILE A 30 3.05 8.51 7.42
CA ILE A 30 3.29 7.65 8.57
C ILE A 30 2.34 6.46 8.51
N ASP A 31 2.89 5.26 8.58
CA ASP A 31 2.12 4.02 8.71
C ASP A 31 1.88 3.71 10.20
N VAL A 32 0.62 3.66 10.62
CA VAL A 32 0.19 3.27 11.96
C VAL A 32 -0.52 1.92 11.84
N GLN A 33 0.18 0.85 12.16
CA GLN A 33 -0.26 -0.51 11.92
C GLN A 33 -0.31 -1.33 13.21
N GLY A 34 -1.24 -2.27 13.30
CA GLY A 34 -1.38 -3.19 14.42
C GLY A 34 -2.71 -3.06 15.17
N PRO A 35 -2.95 -3.92 16.18
CA PRO A 35 -4.26 -4.03 16.83
C PRO A 35 -4.69 -2.78 17.60
N LEU A 36 -3.74 -1.95 18.03
CA LEU A 36 -4.00 -0.71 18.76
C LEU A 36 -4.00 0.55 17.88
N ALA A 37 -3.76 0.42 16.56
CA ALA A 37 -3.70 1.54 15.64
C ALA A 37 -4.99 2.39 15.63
N PHE A 38 -6.17 1.75 15.69
CA PHE A 38 -7.44 2.46 15.79
C PHE A 38 -7.50 3.30 17.06
N LYS A 39 -7.17 2.71 18.21
CA LYS A 39 -7.18 3.40 19.49
C LYS A 39 -6.21 4.58 19.51
N LEU A 40 -5.01 4.38 18.99
CA LEU A 40 -3.99 5.44 18.88
C LEU A 40 -4.52 6.62 18.06
N LEU A 41 -4.98 6.38 16.86
CA LEU A 41 -5.47 7.43 15.96
C LEU A 41 -6.70 8.14 16.52
N LYS A 42 -7.60 7.38 17.18
CA LYS A 42 -8.76 7.95 17.90
C LYS A 42 -8.34 8.91 19.01
N GLU A 43 -7.32 8.59 19.79
CA GLU A 43 -6.84 9.45 20.87
C GLU A 43 -6.11 10.69 20.35
N VAL A 44 -5.41 10.60 19.22
CA VAL A 44 -4.65 11.74 18.67
C VAL A 44 -5.52 12.65 17.81
N TYR A 45 -6.39 12.10 16.98
CA TYR A 45 -7.14 12.86 15.96
C TYR A 45 -8.66 12.85 16.17
N GLY A 46 -9.16 12.08 17.14
CA GLY A 46 -10.58 11.90 17.39
C GLY A 46 -11.20 10.77 16.56
N GLU A 47 -12.38 10.31 16.99
CA GLU A 47 -13.05 9.17 16.36
C GLU A 47 -13.59 9.48 14.96
N ASN A 48 -13.99 10.72 14.72
CA ASN A 48 -14.65 11.12 13.48
C ASN A 48 -13.79 10.90 12.23
N VAL A 49 -12.46 11.08 12.34
CA VAL A 49 -11.54 10.87 11.21
C VAL A 49 -11.46 9.41 10.77
N LEU A 50 -11.87 8.47 11.65
CA LEU A 50 -11.87 7.02 11.43
C LEU A 50 -13.22 6.49 10.95
N LYS A 51 -14.23 7.34 10.84
CA LYS A 51 -15.56 6.95 10.38
C LYS A 51 -15.62 6.89 8.86
N ASN A 52 -16.50 6.04 8.36
CA ASN A 52 -16.78 5.98 6.94
C ASN A 52 -17.47 7.27 6.48
N ARG A 53 -16.91 7.95 5.49
CA ARG A 53 -17.40 9.25 5.01
C ARG A 53 -18.83 9.20 4.41
N TYR A 54 -19.27 8.02 3.96
CA TYR A 54 -20.63 7.81 3.41
C TYR A 54 -21.61 7.20 4.41
N ASN A 55 -21.10 6.63 5.50
CA ASN A 55 -21.90 6.09 6.60
C ASN A 55 -21.17 6.31 7.93
N PRO A 56 -21.37 7.48 8.58
CA PRO A 56 -20.63 7.85 9.80
C PRO A 56 -20.90 6.94 11.02
N GLU A 57 -21.92 6.10 10.98
CA GLU A 57 -22.17 5.10 12.03
C GLU A 57 -21.15 3.95 11.98
N LYS A 58 -20.53 3.74 10.83
CA LYS A 58 -19.53 2.70 10.61
C LYS A 58 -18.11 3.28 10.57
N ASN A 59 -17.14 2.45 10.87
CA ASN A 59 -15.73 2.77 10.68
C ASN A 59 -15.35 2.67 9.20
N MET A 60 -14.21 3.28 8.84
CA MET A 60 -13.66 3.19 7.49
C MET A 60 -13.50 1.73 7.05
N ASN A 61 -13.87 1.45 5.81
CA ASN A 61 -13.59 0.17 5.16
C ASN A 61 -12.15 0.13 4.64
N PHE A 62 -11.60 -1.06 4.43
CA PHE A 62 -10.34 -1.22 3.71
C PHE A 62 -10.42 -0.56 2.34
N PHE A 63 -9.29 -0.02 1.88
CA PHE A 63 -9.14 0.69 0.61
C PHE A 63 -10.03 1.92 0.45
N THR A 64 -10.38 2.56 1.58
CA THR A 64 -11.01 3.89 1.60
C THR A 64 -10.09 4.92 2.22
N PHE A 65 -10.33 6.18 1.94
CA PHE A 65 -9.61 7.28 2.57
C PHE A 65 -10.57 8.40 3.01
N ASN A 66 -10.14 9.13 4.03
CA ASN A 66 -10.76 10.35 4.50
C ASN A 66 -9.82 11.54 4.34
N GLN A 67 -10.41 12.71 4.20
CA GLN A 67 -9.74 14.00 4.37
C GLN A 67 -10.30 14.64 5.64
N PHE A 68 -9.43 15.30 6.41
CA PHE A 68 -9.85 16.07 7.55
C PHE A 68 -8.94 17.28 7.75
N GLU A 69 -9.42 18.25 8.48
CA GLU A 69 -8.69 19.45 8.81
C GLU A 69 -8.34 19.48 10.30
N ARG A 70 -7.12 19.89 10.60
CA ARG A 70 -6.67 20.14 11.97
C ARG A 70 -5.74 21.35 11.97
N ASN A 71 -6.07 22.35 12.81
CA ASN A 71 -5.30 23.60 12.95
C ASN A 71 -5.05 24.29 11.60
N GLY A 72 -6.06 24.33 10.71
CA GLY A 72 -5.95 24.93 9.39
C GLY A 72 -5.08 24.17 8.39
N GLN A 73 -4.72 22.92 8.69
CA GLN A 73 -3.93 22.04 7.81
C GLN A 73 -4.78 20.85 7.32
N HIS A 74 -4.62 20.48 6.06
CA HIS A 74 -5.35 19.38 5.44
C HIS A 74 -4.57 18.06 5.51
N TYR A 75 -5.18 17.06 6.09
CA TYR A 75 -4.64 15.71 6.26
C TYR A 75 -5.41 14.71 5.40
N TYR A 76 -4.72 13.62 5.03
CA TYR A 76 -5.37 12.45 4.47
C TYR A 76 -5.10 11.24 5.35
N LEU A 77 -6.12 10.43 5.55
CA LEU A 77 -6.04 9.18 6.29
C LEU A 77 -6.60 8.06 5.43
N SER A 78 -5.76 7.12 5.05
CA SER A 78 -6.15 5.96 4.25
C SER A 78 -6.22 4.72 5.12
N ARG A 79 -7.27 3.93 4.99
CA ARG A 79 -7.33 2.61 5.63
C ARG A 79 -6.69 1.57 4.74
N THR A 80 -5.40 1.69 4.63
CA THR A 80 -4.49 0.86 3.87
C THR A 80 -3.27 0.51 4.71
N GLY A 81 -2.40 -0.35 4.20
CA GLY A 81 -1.15 -0.73 4.86
C GLY A 81 -0.44 -1.82 4.09
N TYR A 82 0.77 -2.12 4.51
CA TYR A 82 1.65 -3.08 3.86
C TYR A 82 2.10 -4.18 4.83
N THR A 83 1.18 -4.60 5.70
CA THR A 83 1.45 -5.58 6.76
C THR A 83 0.40 -6.69 6.82
N ASN A 84 -0.65 -6.61 5.99
CA ASN A 84 -1.86 -7.43 6.10
C ASN A 84 -2.45 -7.45 7.52
N ARG A 85 -2.29 -6.36 8.26
CA ARG A 85 -2.82 -6.14 9.60
C ARG A 85 -3.77 -4.96 9.61
N TRP A 86 -4.46 -4.78 10.71
CA TRP A 86 -5.27 -3.59 10.94
C TRP A 86 -4.37 -2.37 11.01
N GLY A 87 -4.69 -1.35 10.24
CA GLY A 87 -3.88 -0.14 10.24
C GLY A 87 -4.39 0.93 9.29
N TRP A 88 -3.68 2.04 9.33
CA TRP A 88 -3.93 3.23 8.51
C TRP A 88 -2.61 3.83 8.06
N GLU A 89 -2.68 4.51 6.93
CA GLU A 89 -1.61 5.37 6.43
C GLU A 89 -2.07 6.81 6.56
N LEU A 90 -1.34 7.58 7.32
CA LEU A 90 -1.61 8.98 7.60
C LEU A 90 -0.66 9.85 6.78
N TYR A 91 -1.20 10.82 6.09
CA TYR A 91 -0.46 11.81 5.31
C TYR A 91 -0.61 13.16 5.98
N ILE A 92 0.51 13.70 6.46
CA ILE A 92 0.62 14.88 7.31
C ILE A 92 1.28 16.00 6.49
N PRO A 93 0.73 17.22 6.46
CA PRO A 93 1.41 18.36 5.87
C PRO A 93 2.79 18.59 6.48
N VAL A 94 3.82 18.79 5.64
CA VAL A 94 5.22 18.93 6.07
C VAL A 94 5.36 20.05 7.10
N ALA A 95 4.55 21.12 7.02
CA ALA A 95 4.61 22.25 7.95
C ALA A 95 4.39 21.86 9.42
N VAL A 96 3.69 20.77 9.70
CA VAL A 96 3.35 20.31 11.06
C VAL A 96 3.80 18.86 11.31
N ALA A 97 4.49 18.26 10.35
CA ALA A 97 4.80 16.84 10.35
C ALA A 97 5.70 16.42 11.52
N GLU A 98 6.67 17.25 11.90
CA GLU A 98 7.58 16.93 13.00
C GLU A 98 6.86 16.86 14.35
N GLU A 99 5.97 17.82 14.60
CA GLU A 99 5.19 17.87 15.84
C GLU A 99 4.23 16.69 15.92
N ASP A 100 3.46 16.46 14.87
CA ASP A 100 2.51 15.34 14.82
C ASP A 100 3.20 13.98 14.89
N ALA A 101 4.36 13.81 14.25
CA ALA A 101 5.15 12.59 14.35
C ALA A 101 5.58 12.32 15.80
N LYS A 102 6.05 13.34 16.53
CA LYS A 102 6.40 13.21 17.96
C LYS A 102 5.21 12.75 18.80
N ILE A 103 4.03 13.34 18.56
CA ILE A 103 2.79 12.97 19.27
C ILE A 103 2.44 11.50 19.00
N ILE A 104 2.44 11.09 17.71
CA ILE A 104 2.12 9.72 17.30
C ILE A 104 3.11 8.71 17.91
N ILE A 105 4.41 9.01 17.82
CA ILE A 105 5.47 8.16 18.37
C ILE A 105 5.33 8.01 19.87
N SER A 106 5.17 9.11 20.61
CA SER A 106 4.98 9.07 22.05
C SER A 106 3.78 8.21 22.43
N LYS A 107 2.64 8.43 21.76
CA LYS A 107 1.43 7.64 22.01
C LYS A 107 1.59 6.17 21.63
N ALA A 108 2.33 5.85 20.57
CA ALA A 108 2.61 4.48 20.19
C ALA A 108 3.44 3.76 21.26
N LEU A 109 4.46 4.42 21.80
CA LEU A 109 5.29 3.89 22.88
C LEU A 109 4.49 3.68 24.17
N ASP A 110 3.59 4.61 24.53
CA ASP A 110 2.68 4.46 25.68
C ASP A 110 1.80 3.20 25.58
N PHE A 111 1.47 2.79 24.36
CA PHE A 111 0.69 1.58 24.07
C PHE A 111 1.55 0.32 23.93
N GLY A 112 2.85 0.41 24.19
CA GLY A 112 3.78 -0.71 23.98
C GLY A 112 4.11 -0.98 22.52
N GLY A 113 3.83 -0.03 21.64
CA GLY A 113 4.20 -0.08 20.23
C GLY A 113 5.68 0.18 20.03
N LEU A 114 6.15 -0.03 18.80
CA LEU A 114 7.54 0.12 18.41
C LEU A 114 7.64 0.96 17.11
N LEU A 115 8.74 1.69 16.99
CA LEU A 115 9.16 2.24 15.72
C LEU A 115 9.73 1.12 14.84
N VAL A 116 9.24 1.04 13.61
CA VAL A 116 9.61 -0.03 12.67
C VAL A 116 10.45 0.55 11.54
N GLY A 117 11.68 0.08 11.43
CA GLY A 117 12.56 0.40 10.31
C GLY A 117 12.29 -0.46 9.07
N LEU A 118 13.09 -0.27 8.02
CA LEU A 118 12.93 -0.96 6.73
C LEU A 118 12.94 -2.49 6.86
N GLY A 119 13.83 -3.05 7.67
CA GLY A 119 13.90 -4.50 7.90
C GLY A 119 12.64 -5.06 8.55
N GLY A 120 12.09 -4.38 9.57
CA GLY A 120 10.82 -4.77 10.17
C GLY A 120 9.62 -4.57 9.25
N ARG A 121 9.66 -3.56 8.36
CA ARG A 121 8.66 -3.39 7.30
C ARG A 121 8.72 -4.55 6.30
N ASP A 122 9.90 -4.99 5.91
CA ASP A 122 10.09 -6.15 5.02
C ASP A 122 9.61 -7.44 5.69
N GLU A 123 9.92 -7.68 6.95
CA GLU A 123 9.41 -8.80 7.72
C GLU A 123 7.87 -8.82 7.72
N ASN A 124 7.25 -7.69 8.03
CA ASN A 124 5.79 -7.59 8.07
C ASN A 124 5.14 -7.85 6.71
N ARG A 125 5.69 -7.32 5.61
CA ARG A 125 5.13 -7.52 4.28
C ARG A 125 5.34 -8.95 3.76
N ILE A 126 6.50 -9.56 4.03
CA ILE A 126 6.80 -10.93 3.60
C ILE A 126 5.94 -11.93 4.37
N SER A 127 5.75 -11.73 5.67
CA SER A 127 4.88 -12.55 6.51
C SER A 127 3.39 -12.25 6.39
N ALA A 128 3.00 -11.34 5.49
CA ALA A 128 1.63 -10.90 5.30
C ALA A 128 0.77 -11.97 4.61
N GLY A 129 0.07 -12.79 5.41
CA GLY A 129 -0.79 -13.85 4.88
C GLY A 129 -0.02 -14.97 4.19
N PRO A 130 -0.70 -15.80 3.40
CA PRO A 130 -0.11 -16.99 2.79
C PRO A 130 0.82 -16.71 1.62
N PHE A 131 0.81 -15.50 1.07
CA PHE A 131 1.54 -15.17 -0.16
C PHE A 131 2.48 -13.97 -0.03
N GLY A 132 2.52 -13.33 1.16
CA GLY A 132 3.25 -12.08 1.34
C GLY A 132 2.71 -10.92 0.48
N LEU A 133 3.38 -9.78 0.59
CA LEU A 133 3.11 -8.60 -0.24
C LEU A 133 4.39 -8.29 -1.03
N PRO A 134 4.43 -8.58 -2.32
CA PRO A 134 5.63 -8.35 -3.14
C PRO A 134 5.94 -6.86 -3.30
N LEU A 135 7.21 -6.54 -3.46
CA LEU A 135 7.70 -5.18 -3.63
C LEU A 135 8.37 -5.03 -5.00
N MET A 136 7.99 -3.96 -5.72
CA MET A 136 8.67 -3.59 -6.96
C MET A 136 10.13 -3.23 -6.67
N GLY A 137 11.04 -3.80 -7.44
CA GLY A 137 12.49 -3.65 -7.27
C GLY A 137 13.13 -4.72 -6.37
N GLN A 138 12.32 -5.59 -5.76
CA GLN A 138 12.81 -6.77 -5.01
C GLN A 138 12.28 -8.06 -5.64
N GLU A 139 11.02 -8.42 -5.40
CA GLU A 139 10.40 -9.61 -5.99
C GLU A 139 9.86 -9.37 -7.40
N TYR A 140 9.56 -8.12 -7.73
CA TYR A 140 9.08 -7.70 -9.04
C TYR A 140 10.01 -6.70 -9.70
N ASP A 141 10.11 -6.79 -11.01
CA ASP A 141 10.79 -5.87 -11.90
C ASP A 141 9.90 -5.55 -13.12
N PRO A 142 10.33 -4.67 -14.04
CA PRO A 142 9.54 -4.32 -15.23
C PRO A 142 9.26 -5.48 -16.19
N TYR A 143 9.90 -6.63 -16.01
CA TYR A 143 9.72 -7.84 -16.83
C TYR A 143 8.72 -8.83 -16.22
N HIS A 144 8.11 -8.49 -15.09
CA HIS A 144 7.07 -9.25 -14.44
C HIS A 144 5.71 -8.59 -14.65
N THR A 145 4.70 -9.39 -14.87
CA THR A 145 3.32 -8.94 -15.01
C THR A 145 2.51 -9.31 -13.76
N PRO A 146 1.33 -8.74 -13.56
CA PRO A 146 0.46 -9.15 -12.47
C PRO A 146 0.12 -10.64 -12.44
N VAL A 147 0.15 -11.34 -13.60
CA VAL A 147 -0.13 -12.79 -13.69
C VAL A 147 0.92 -13.63 -12.95
N ASN A 148 2.10 -13.08 -12.73
CA ASN A 148 3.16 -13.74 -11.98
C ASN A 148 2.94 -13.67 -10.46
N ALA A 149 1.99 -12.81 -10.01
CA ALA A 149 1.67 -12.60 -8.61
C ALA A 149 0.71 -13.65 -8.05
N PRO A 150 0.88 -14.12 -6.80
CA PRO A 150 -0.03 -15.05 -6.18
C PRO A 150 -1.46 -14.51 -5.99
N LEU A 151 -1.60 -13.18 -5.93
CA LEU A 151 -2.87 -12.49 -5.71
C LEU A 151 -3.45 -11.88 -7.01
N PHE A 152 -3.00 -12.34 -8.17
CA PHE A 152 -3.45 -11.84 -9.46
C PHE A 152 -4.97 -11.74 -9.57
N GLU A 153 -5.68 -12.81 -9.26
CA GLU A 153 -7.13 -12.91 -9.39
C GLU A 153 -7.90 -11.96 -8.46
N THR A 154 -7.28 -11.53 -7.37
CA THR A 154 -7.89 -10.54 -6.45
C THR A 154 -7.60 -9.10 -6.86
N ALA A 155 -6.53 -8.87 -7.61
CA ALA A 155 -6.07 -7.55 -8.00
C ALA A 155 -6.51 -7.15 -9.42
N VAL A 156 -6.77 -8.12 -10.30
CA VAL A 156 -7.10 -7.90 -11.71
C VAL A 156 -8.39 -8.60 -12.07
N ASP A 157 -9.41 -7.83 -12.45
CA ASP A 157 -10.66 -8.36 -12.99
C ASP A 157 -10.56 -8.53 -14.51
N MET A 158 -10.27 -9.76 -14.94
CA MET A 158 -10.16 -10.10 -16.36
C MET A 158 -11.50 -10.04 -17.13
N ASN A 159 -12.65 -9.99 -16.42
CA ASN A 159 -13.98 -9.86 -17.04
C ASN A 159 -14.27 -8.41 -17.44
N LYS A 160 -13.54 -7.45 -16.90
CA LYS A 160 -13.66 -6.05 -17.31
C LYS A 160 -13.45 -5.92 -18.82
N GLU A 161 -14.32 -5.20 -19.51
CA GLU A 161 -14.24 -5.05 -20.97
C GLU A 161 -12.88 -4.51 -21.42
N TYR A 162 -12.41 -3.47 -20.74
CA TYR A 162 -11.14 -2.82 -21.06
C TYR A 162 -10.40 -2.35 -19.81
N PHE A 163 -9.08 -2.52 -19.83
CA PHE A 163 -8.11 -1.82 -18.98
C PHE A 163 -6.73 -1.84 -19.67
N VAL A 164 -5.89 -0.89 -19.31
CA VAL A 164 -4.53 -0.78 -19.89
C VAL A 164 -3.71 -2.03 -19.56
N GLY A 165 -3.21 -2.71 -20.59
CA GLY A 165 -2.41 -3.93 -20.45
C GLY A 165 -3.20 -5.25 -20.51
N LYS A 166 -4.54 -5.23 -20.62
CA LYS A 166 -5.37 -6.44 -20.70
C LYS A 166 -4.91 -7.42 -21.79
N GLU A 167 -4.65 -6.91 -22.99
CA GLU A 167 -4.24 -7.74 -24.14
C GLU A 167 -2.93 -8.51 -23.86
N GLY A 168 -1.96 -7.84 -23.21
CA GLY A 168 -0.71 -8.47 -22.80
C GLY A 168 -0.92 -9.60 -21.82
N LEU A 169 -1.80 -9.41 -20.82
CA LEU A 169 -2.13 -10.46 -19.84
C LEU A 169 -2.89 -11.62 -20.47
N VAL A 170 -3.83 -11.35 -21.37
CA VAL A 170 -4.55 -12.40 -22.12
C VAL A 170 -3.57 -13.24 -22.94
N LYS A 171 -2.63 -12.60 -23.61
CA LYS A 171 -1.60 -13.29 -24.41
C LYS A 171 -0.72 -14.17 -23.52
N GLU A 172 -0.18 -13.64 -22.41
CA GLU A 172 0.68 -14.39 -21.48
C GLU A 172 -0.04 -15.59 -20.88
N ILE A 173 -1.31 -15.43 -20.51
CA ILE A 173 -2.12 -16.54 -19.98
C ILE A 173 -2.32 -17.64 -21.05
N ALA A 174 -2.60 -17.24 -22.29
CA ALA A 174 -2.82 -18.17 -23.40
C ALA A 174 -1.54 -18.93 -23.81
N GLU A 175 -0.39 -18.28 -23.73
CA GLU A 175 0.93 -18.88 -24.01
C GLU A 175 1.45 -19.74 -22.85
N GLY A 176 0.81 -19.67 -21.70
CA GLY A 176 1.20 -20.33 -20.45
C GLY A 176 2.16 -19.51 -19.62
N VAL A 177 1.79 -19.25 -18.38
CA VAL A 177 2.56 -18.43 -17.43
C VAL A 177 3.89 -19.13 -17.09
N GLN A 178 5.00 -18.56 -17.55
CA GLN A 178 6.33 -19.15 -17.42
C GLN A 178 6.97 -18.93 -16.04
N LYS A 179 6.58 -17.88 -15.32
CA LYS A 179 7.13 -17.49 -14.02
C LYS A 179 6.00 -17.30 -13.03
N ARG A 180 6.22 -17.74 -11.79
CA ARG A 180 5.32 -17.46 -10.67
C ARG A 180 6.12 -17.18 -9.41
N LEU A 181 5.68 -16.23 -8.64
CA LEU A 181 6.22 -15.96 -7.32
C LEU A 181 5.70 -16.98 -6.32
N TYR A 182 6.59 -17.57 -5.54
CA TYR A 182 6.27 -18.47 -4.44
C TYR A 182 6.96 -18.02 -3.16
N ILE A 183 6.31 -18.27 -2.02
CA ILE A 183 6.90 -18.09 -0.70
C ILE A 183 7.37 -19.47 -0.22
N PHE A 184 8.59 -19.49 0.31
CA PHE A 184 9.18 -20.66 0.92
C PHE A 184 9.40 -20.42 2.41
N VAL A 185 9.15 -21.44 3.23
CA VAL A 185 9.59 -21.47 4.61
C VAL A 185 10.90 -22.27 4.67
N SER A 186 11.94 -21.68 5.23
CA SER A 186 13.27 -22.29 5.33
C SER A 186 13.67 -22.43 6.80
N GLU A 187 14.31 -23.54 7.17
CA GLU A 187 14.89 -23.78 8.50
C GLU A 187 16.23 -23.07 8.71
N GLY A 188 16.69 -22.27 7.76
CA GLY A 188 17.97 -21.56 7.83
C GLY A 188 17.89 -20.17 7.19
N ILE A 189 19.00 -19.44 7.30
CA ILE A 189 19.11 -18.11 6.67
C ILE A 189 19.13 -18.30 5.15
N VAL A 190 18.11 -17.77 4.48
CA VAL A 190 18.08 -17.65 3.04
C VAL A 190 18.64 -16.29 2.67
N THR A 191 19.77 -16.27 1.98
CA THR A 191 20.29 -15.02 1.41
C THR A 191 19.52 -14.70 0.12
N ASN A 192 19.46 -13.41 -0.25
CA ASN A 192 18.78 -12.87 -1.45
C ASN A 192 19.26 -13.44 -2.81
N ARG A 193 19.83 -14.62 -2.83
CA ARG A 193 20.16 -15.33 -4.06
C ARG A 193 18.98 -16.22 -4.40
N GLY A 194 18.28 -15.87 -5.47
CA GLY A 194 17.12 -16.63 -5.92
C GLY A 194 17.37 -18.14 -5.91
N ILE A 195 16.41 -18.90 -5.40
CA ILE A 195 16.43 -20.36 -5.53
C ILE A 195 16.01 -20.66 -6.97
N TYR A 196 16.98 -20.96 -7.80
CA TYR A 196 16.72 -21.48 -9.14
C TYR A 196 16.54 -23.00 -9.04
N LYS A 197 15.39 -23.49 -9.42
CA LYS A 197 15.23 -24.92 -9.67
C LYS A 197 15.92 -25.19 -11.00
N GLU A 198 17.05 -25.91 -10.96
CA GLU A 198 17.62 -26.43 -12.20
C GLU A 198 16.61 -27.35 -12.88
N GLY A 199 16.28 -27.01 -14.09
CA GLY A 199 15.83 -27.82 -15.19
C GLY A 199 14.69 -28.81 -14.96
N LYS A 200 13.54 -28.52 -15.45
CA LYS A 200 12.91 -29.25 -16.57
C LYS A 200 11.97 -28.33 -17.29
#